data_0514b27c78d4fcab1065102ce860e8cd
#
_entry.id   0514b27c78d4fcab1065102ce860e8cd
#
_cell.length_a   1.000
_cell.length_b   1.000
_cell.length_c   1.000
_cell.angle_alpha   90.00
_cell.angle_beta   90.00
_cell.angle_gamma   90.00
#
_symmetry.space_group_name_H-M   'P 1'
#
loop_
_entity.id
_entity.type
_entity.pdbx_description
1 polymer ?
#
loop_
_entity_poly.entity_id
_entity_poly.type
_entity_poly.pdbx_seq_one_letter_code
_entity_poly.pdbx_strand_id
1 'polypeptide(L)'
;MLVPVLLFIVGLLFLIKGGDWFVDGASALARRFHLPELLIGATVVSIGTTLPEVMVSTMSAVSGHGEIAYGNAIGSVICNSALIAAITIAVRPGKVDPKTLRVPVAFFFAAAAIYCVAAYAMGEFTRPLGFVMLAMFVAYMVANVLQMKKAPAAAEAEAETENAGEEMSLAKTLVLLVLGAVLIALGANLLVDNGTLIAQALGVPESVIALTFVALGTSLPELVTAITSLVKGCSDLSLGNIVGANVFNLVLVSGVSVTLAPFTVPKSATLFGINSSLVLEIPVMLAVMMIMTLPALKRGKLSRAQGIILLCIYAALCAIQFTM
;
A
#
# COMPACT_ATOMS: atom_id res chain seq x y z
N MET A 1 -28.83 15.51 1.01
CA MET A 1 -28.10 15.06 -0.21
C MET A 1 -27.11 16.10 -0.76
N LEU A 2 -27.43 17.42 -0.79
CA LEU A 2 -26.51 18.40 -1.38
C LEU A 2 -25.14 18.46 -0.67
N VAL A 3 -25.13 18.48 0.67
CA VAL A 3 -23.87 18.58 1.46
C VAL A 3 -22.96 17.36 1.25
N PRO A 4 -23.42 16.09 1.35
CA PRO A 4 -22.58 14.93 1.03
C PRO A 4 -22.01 14.96 -0.39
N VAL A 5 -22.80 15.38 -1.39
CA VAL A 5 -22.31 15.49 -2.77
C VAL A 5 -21.22 16.54 -2.90
N LEU A 6 -21.38 17.71 -2.29
CA LEU A 6 -20.37 18.76 -2.31
C LEU A 6 -19.08 18.32 -1.60
N LEU A 7 -19.19 17.68 -0.42
CA LEU A 7 -18.03 17.17 0.31
C LEU A 7 -17.34 16.03 -0.43
N PHE A 8 -18.07 15.16 -1.11
CA PHE A 8 -17.52 14.14 -1.99
C PHE A 8 -16.68 14.75 -3.12
N ILE A 9 -17.20 15.80 -3.78
CA ILE A 9 -16.47 16.54 -4.83
C ILE A 9 -15.21 17.20 -4.26
N VAL A 10 -15.31 17.84 -3.08
CA VAL A 10 -14.13 18.41 -2.39
C VAL A 10 -13.11 17.33 -2.08
N GLY A 11 -13.55 16.15 -1.62
CA GLY A 11 -12.68 14.98 -1.41
C GLY A 11 -11.93 14.58 -2.67
N LEU A 12 -12.60 14.49 -3.82
CA LEU A 12 -11.97 14.21 -5.12
C LEU A 12 -10.92 15.27 -5.49
N LEU A 13 -11.22 16.55 -5.31
CA LEU A 13 -10.27 17.63 -5.60
C LEU A 13 -9.05 17.56 -4.68
N PHE A 14 -9.24 17.22 -3.40
CA PHE A 14 -8.14 17.03 -2.45
C PHE A 14 -7.26 15.84 -2.85
N LEU A 15 -7.87 14.70 -3.25
CA LEU A 15 -7.13 13.54 -3.74
C LEU A 15 -6.28 13.86 -4.96
N ILE A 16 -6.87 14.51 -5.98
CA ILE A 16 -6.17 14.88 -7.22
C ILE A 16 -5.02 15.83 -6.91
N LYS A 17 -5.30 16.92 -6.19
CA LYS A 17 -4.27 17.95 -5.92
C LYS A 17 -3.22 17.46 -4.92
N GLY A 18 -3.65 16.72 -3.92
CA GLY A 18 -2.75 16.09 -2.95
C GLY A 18 -1.82 15.09 -3.61
N GLY A 19 -2.35 14.24 -4.50
CA GLY A 19 -1.56 13.30 -5.30
C GLY A 19 -0.51 14.00 -6.16
N ASP A 20 -0.89 15.07 -6.85
CA ASP A 20 0.05 15.88 -7.65
C ASP A 20 1.20 16.41 -6.80
N TRP A 21 0.89 17.06 -5.67
CA TRP A 21 1.92 17.65 -4.80
C TRP A 21 2.80 16.59 -4.14
N PHE A 22 2.19 15.49 -3.72
CA PHE A 22 2.91 14.42 -3.05
C PHE A 22 3.92 13.73 -3.98
N VAL A 23 3.50 13.40 -5.21
CA VAL A 23 4.38 12.79 -6.22
C VAL A 23 5.47 13.77 -6.67
N ASP A 24 5.15 15.06 -6.88
CA ASP A 24 6.15 16.07 -7.23
C ASP A 24 7.20 16.23 -6.12
N GLY A 25 6.76 16.27 -4.85
CA GLY A 25 7.65 16.32 -3.70
C GLY A 25 8.54 15.08 -3.59
N ALA A 26 7.96 13.88 -3.78
CA ALA A 26 8.71 12.64 -3.72
C ALA A 26 9.77 12.53 -4.85
N SER A 27 9.38 12.84 -6.08
CA SER A 27 10.30 12.84 -7.23
C SER A 27 11.38 13.92 -7.11
N ALA A 28 11.03 15.11 -6.58
CA ALA A 28 12.02 16.15 -6.30
C ALA A 28 13.02 15.72 -5.22
N LEU A 29 12.54 15.00 -4.18
CA LEU A 29 13.42 14.45 -3.15
C LEU A 29 14.38 13.41 -3.72
N ALA A 30 13.89 12.51 -4.57
CA ALA A 30 14.69 11.50 -5.24
C ALA A 30 15.80 12.15 -6.09
N ARG A 31 15.44 13.12 -6.94
CA ARG A 31 16.40 13.85 -7.78
C ARG A 31 17.43 14.61 -6.95
N ARG A 32 16.99 15.36 -5.92
CA ARG A 32 17.88 16.17 -5.09
C ARG A 32 18.96 15.36 -4.39
N PHE A 33 18.65 14.16 -3.93
CA PHE A 33 19.58 13.27 -3.23
C PHE A 33 20.19 12.20 -4.15
N HIS A 34 19.95 12.28 -5.46
CA HIS A 34 20.43 11.29 -6.46
C HIS A 34 20.07 9.85 -6.05
N LEU A 35 18.83 9.66 -5.60
CA LEU A 35 18.31 8.38 -5.10
C LEU A 35 17.36 7.76 -6.12
N PRO A 36 17.37 6.42 -6.25
CA PRO A 36 16.38 5.72 -7.06
C PRO A 36 14.95 6.02 -6.59
N GLU A 37 14.06 6.41 -7.48
CA GLU A 37 12.64 6.70 -7.18
C GLU A 37 11.95 5.52 -6.49
N LEU A 38 12.29 4.28 -6.87
CA LEU A 38 11.76 3.07 -6.23
C LEU A 38 12.04 3.04 -4.73
N LEU A 39 13.24 3.44 -4.30
CA LEU A 39 13.60 3.44 -2.87
C LEU A 39 12.90 4.57 -2.10
N ILE A 40 12.71 5.75 -2.72
CA ILE A 40 11.90 6.82 -2.13
C ILE A 40 10.44 6.37 -2.02
N GLY A 41 9.91 5.70 -3.05
CA GLY A 41 8.59 5.08 -3.02
C GLY A 41 8.46 4.09 -1.85
N ALA A 42 9.41 3.16 -1.74
CA ALA A 42 9.41 2.10 -0.73
C ALA A 42 9.68 2.58 0.71
N THR A 43 9.95 3.85 0.92
CA THR A 43 10.22 4.44 2.25
C THR A 43 9.36 5.67 2.52
N VAL A 44 9.74 6.83 1.99
CA VAL A 44 9.11 8.12 2.30
C VAL A 44 7.65 8.16 1.87
N VAL A 45 7.38 7.70 0.64
CA VAL A 45 6.00 7.68 0.10
C VAL A 45 5.15 6.68 0.87
N SER A 46 5.67 5.46 1.10
CA SER A 46 4.95 4.44 1.87
C SER A 46 4.63 4.86 3.30
N ILE A 47 5.51 5.61 3.98
CA ILE A 47 5.19 6.17 5.31
C ILE A 47 3.96 7.06 5.21
N GLY A 48 3.93 7.98 4.23
CA GLY A 48 2.85 8.95 4.09
C GLY A 48 1.50 8.29 3.75
N THR A 49 1.50 7.29 2.87
CA THR A 49 0.27 6.64 2.41
C THR A 49 -0.26 5.60 3.40
N THR A 50 0.61 4.92 4.17
CA THR A 50 0.21 3.85 5.11
C THR A 50 -0.19 4.38 6.51
N LEU A 51 -0.06 5.67 6.78
CA LEU A 51 -0.49 6.25 8.08
C LEU A 51 -1.97 5.98 8.40
N PRO A 52 -2.93 6.12 7.47
CA PRO A 52 -4.32 5.79 7.74
C PRO A 52 -4.51 4.34 8.18
N GLU A 53 -3.83 3.38 7.55
CA GLU A 53 -3.87 1.97 7.93
C GLU A 53 -3.35 1.74 9.35
N VAL A 54 -2.24 2.40 9.72
CA VAL A 54 -1.70 2.32 11.09
C VAL A 54 -2.75 2.80 12.09
N MET A 55 -3.39 3.95 11.80
CA MET A 55 -4.39 4.52 12.72
C MET A 55 -5.63 3.64 12.82
N VAL A 56 -6.21 3.23 11.70
CA VAL A 56 -7.42 2.39 11.68
C VAL A 56 -7.17 1.06 12.38
N SER A 57 -6.09 0.35 12.03
CA SER A 57 -5.77 -0.94 12.64
C SER A 57 -5.46 -0.83 14.13
N THR A 58 -4.70 0.20 14.53
CA THR A 58 -4.36 0.42 15.94
C THR A 58 -5.61 0.72 16.78
N MET A 59 -6.45 1.65 16.30
CA MET A 59 -7.69 2.02 17.01
C MET A 59 -8.64 0.85 17.09
N SER A 60 -8.81 0.09 16.02
CA SER A 60 -9.66 -1.11 16.01
C SER A 60 -9.16 -2.17 17.00
N ALA A 61 -7.85 -2.46 16.99
CA ALA A 61 -7.27 -3.43 17.91
C ALA A 61 -7.45 -3.02 19.38
N VAL A 62 -7.13 -1.75 19.71
CA VAL A 62 -7.30 -1.21 21.09
C VAL A 62 -8.76 -1.21 21.53
N SER A 63 -9.71 -1.03 20.60
CA SER A 63 -11.15 -1.11 20.87
C SER A 63 -11.67 -2.56 20.94
N GLY A 64 -10.81 -3.57 20.89
CA GLY A 64 -11.18 -4.98 20.98
C GLY A 64 -11.58 -5.64 19.65
N HIS A 65 -11.42 -4.93 18.52
CA HIS A 65 -11.75 -5.40 17.18
C HIS A 65 -10.47 -5.83 16.43
N GLY A 66 -9.71 -6.77 16.99
CA GLY A 66 -8.47 -7.28 16.37
C GLY A 66 -8.66 -7.90 14.99
N GLU A 67 -9.86 -8.43 14.69
CA GLU A 67 -10.21 -8.95 13.36
C GLU A 67 -10.15 -7.86 12.28
N ILE A 68 -10.57 -6.62 12.62
CA ILE A 68 -10.49 -5.50 11.69
C ILE A 68 -9.03 -5.13 11.43
N ALA A 69 -8.19 -5.09 12.49
CA ALA A 69 -6.77 -4.80 12.34
C ALA A 69 -6.04 -5.84 11.46
N TYR A 70 -6.35 -7.12 11.68
CA TYR A 70 -5.83 -8.22 10.86
C TYR A 70 -6.29 -8.11 9.40
N GLY A 71 -7.62 -7.96 9.20
CA GLY A 71 -8.21 -7.87 7.87
C GLY A 71 -7.71 -6.65 7.09
N ASN A 72 -7.54 -5.50 7.75
CA ASN A 72 -6.97 -4.31 7.13
C ASN A 72 -5.53 -4.55 6.65
N ALA A 73 -4.67 -5.15 7.46
CA ALA A 73 -3.28 -5.40 7.08
C ALA A 73 -3.16 -6.35 5.87
N ILE A 74 -3.82 -7.50 5.88
CA ILE A 74 -3.79 -8.46 4.78
C ILE A 74 -4.56 -7.95 3.56
N GLY A 75 -5.73 -7.38 3.79
CA GLY A 75 -6.59 -6.82 2.74
C GLY A 75 -5.88 -5.71 1.96
N SER A 76 -5.18 -4.81 2.65
CA SER A 76 -4.38 -3.75 2.00
C SER A 76 -3.24 -4.34 1.16
N VAL A 77 -2.52 -5.38 1.62
CA VAL A 77 -1.48 -6.03 0.80
C VAL A 77 -2.08 -6.62 -0.49
N ILE A 78 -3.24 -7.28 -0.38
CA ILE A 78 -3.91 -7.87 -1.55
C ILE A 78 -4.42 -6.75 -2.49
N CYS A 79 -5.09 -5.73 -1.95
CA CYS A 79 -5.59 -4.59 -2.71
C CYS A 79 -4.45 -3.85 -3.41
N ASN A 80 -3.39 -3.52 -2.71
CA ASN A 80 -2.21 -2.86 -3.25
C ASN A 80 -1.58 -3.64 -4.41
N SER A 81 -1.46 -4.96 -4.26
CA SER A 81 -0.80 -5.82 -5.25
C SER A 81 -1.71 -6.21 -6.41
N ALA A 82 -2.95 -6.66 -6.11
CA ALA A 82 -3.83 -7.28 -7.09
C ALA A 82 -4.83 -6.30 -7.73
N LEU A 83 -5.01 -5.12 -7.15
CA LEU A 83 -5.81 -4.04 -7.75
C LEU A 83 -4.92 -2.88 -8.17
N ILE A 84 -4.25 -2.21 -7.25
CA ILE A 84 -3.56 -0.93 -7.50
C ILE A 84 -2.34 -1.13 -8.41
N ALA A 85 -1.39 -2.00 -8.02
CA ALA A 85 -0.25 -2.33 -8.87
C ALA A 85 -0.70 -2.97 -10.18
N ALA A 86 -1.71 -3.83 -10.12
CA ALA A 86 -2.22 -4.53 -11.28
C ALA A 86 -2.76 -3.56 -12.36
N ILE A 87 -3.50 -2.52 -11.96
CA ILE A 87 -3.96 -1.45 -12.86
C ILE A 87 -2.75 -0.75 -13.51
N THR A 88 -1.79 -0.31 -12.70
CA THR A 88 -0.62 0.42 -13.23
C THR A 88 0.21 -0.44 -14.19
N ILE A 89 0.44 -1.71 -13.85
CA ILE A 89 1.17 -2.68 -14.69
C ILE A 89 0.40 -3.02 -15.97
N ALA A 90 -0.92 -3.17 -15.90
CA ALA A 90 -1.75 -3.48 -17.07
C ALA A 90 -1.79 -2.29 -18.06
N VAL A 91 -1.86 -1.07 -17.56
CA VAL A 91 -1.90 0.15 -18.38
C VAL A 91 -0.51 0.45 -18.96
N ARG A 92 0.52 0.49 -18.11
CA ARG A 92 1.89 0.86 -18.49
C ARG A 92 2.91 -0.16 -17.96
N PRO A 93 3.06 -1.31 -18.64
CA PRO A 93 4.11 -2.26 -18.30
C PRO A 93 5.48 -1.60 -18.50
N GLY A 94 6.46 -1.92 -17.66
CA GLY A 94 7.74 -1.22 -17.65
C GLY A 94 8.92 -2.09 -17.26
N LYS A 95 10.12 -1.52 -17.39
CA LYS A 95 11.35 -2.09 -16.85
C LYS A 95 11.44 -1.72 -15.38
N VAL A 96 12.04 -2.59 -14.59
CA VAL A 96 12.31 -2.40 -13.16
C VAL A 96 13.74 -2.83 -12.89
N ASP A 97 14.49 -2.06 -12.12
CA ASP A 97 15.81 -2.51 -11.69
C ASP A 97 15.68 -3.60 -10.59
N PRO A 98 16.08 -4.85 -10.89
CA PRO A 98 16.00 -5.93 -9.91
C PRO A 98 16.84 -5.69 -8.65
N LYS A 99 17.91 -4.87 -8.73
CA LYS A 99 18.79 -4.61 -7.60
C LYS A 99 18.09 -3.78 -6.53
N THR A 100 17.36 -2.75 -6.96
CA THR A 100 16.60 -1.88 -6.03
C THR A 100 15.39 -2.61 -5.43
N LEU A 101 14.76 -3.52 -6.19
CA LEU A 101 13.58 -4.26 -5.76
C LEU A 101 13.89 -5.42 -4.78
N ARG A 102 15.13 -5.96 -4.77
CA ARG A 102 15.48 -7.14 -3.96
C ARG A 102 15.24 -6.98 -2.47
N VAL A 103 15.67 -5.86 -1.89
CA VAL A 103 15.56 -5.62 -0.44
C VAL A 103 14.09 -5.52 -0.02
N PRO A 104 13.25 -4.65 -0.62
CA PRO A 104 11.83 -4.59 -0.29
C PRO A 104 11.12 -5.94 -0.42
N VAL A 105 11.37 -6.69 -1.49
CA VAL A 105 10.74 -8.00 -1.70
C VAL A 105 11.22 -9.05 -0.69
N ALA A 106 12.51 -9.08 -0.36
CA ALA A 106 13.04 -10.00 0.64
C ALA A 106 12.40 -9.73 2.03
N PHE A 107 12.29 -8.46 2.41
CA PHE A 107 11.63 -8.09 3.67
C PHE A 107 10.13 -8.42 3.65
N PHE A 108 9.45 -8.25 2.52
CA PHE A 108 8.05 -8.66 2.41
C PHE A 108 7.88 -10.15 2.70
N PHE A 109 8.63 -11.02 2.01
CA PHE A 109 8.50 -12.46 2.22
C PHE A 109 8.98 -12.92 3.60
N ALA A 110 9.97 -12.25 4.21
CA ALA A 110 10.34 -12.49 5.59
C ALA A 110 9.22 -12.11 6.57
N ALA A 111 8.56 -10.96 6.37
CA ALA A 111 7.41 -10.54 7.14
C ALA A 111 6.21 -11.49 6.95
N ALA A 112 5.94 -11.89 5.71
CA ALA A 112 4.89 -12.86 5.40
C ALA A 112 5.16 -14.23 6.04
N ALA A 113 6.42 -14.67 6.14
CA ALA A 113 6.78 -15.89 6.86
C ALA A 113 6.45 -15.79 8.36
N ILE A 114 6.73 -14.65 9.00
CA ILE A 114 6.33 -14.38 10.39
C ILE A 114 4.79 -14.45 10.52
N TYR A 115 4.07 -13.85 9.59
CA TYR A 115 2.61 -13.91 9.54
C TYR A 115 2.09 -15.35 9.42
N CYS A 116 2.70 -16.14 8.55
CA CYS A 116 2.36 -17.58 8.41
C CYS A 116 2.61 -18.34 9.71
N VAL A 117 3.74 -18.13 10.37
CA VAL A 117 4.02 -18.78 11.67
C VAL A 117 2.97 -18.37 12.71
N ALA A 118 2.66 -17.09 12.83
CA ALA A 118 1.63 -16.60 13.74
C ALA A 118 0.26 -17.22 13.45
N ALA A 119 -0.15 -17.26 12.18
CA ALA A 119 -1.47 -17.72 11.80
C ALA A 119 -1.61 -19.25 11.84
N TYR A 120 -0.67 -20.00 11.27
CA TYR A 120 -0.80 -21.46 11.11
C TYR A 120 -0.27 -22.25 12.32
N ALA A 121 0.77 -21.76 13.02
CA ALA A 121 1.38 -22.50 14.11
C ALA A 121 0.91 -22.00 15.50
N MET A 122 0.69 -20.69 15.66
CA MET A 122 0.31 -20.12 16.96
C MET A 122 -1.20 -19.86 17.05
N GLY A 123 -1.87 -19.53 15.96
CA GLY A 123 -3.29 -19.14 15.93
C GLY A 123 -3.57 -17.75 16.54
N GLU A 124 -2.52 -17.03 16.95
CA GLU A 124 -2.61 -15.73 17.61
C GLU A 124 -1.42 -14.82 17.31
N PHE A 125 -1.65 -13.53 17.46
CA PHE A 125 -0.65 -12.47 17.33
C PHE A 125 -0.36 -11.90 18.73
N THR A 126 0.79 -12.26 19.27
CA THR A 126 1.19 -11.93 20.66
C THR A 126 2.05 -10.66 20.71
N ARG A 127 2.12 -9.98 21.88
CA ARG A 127 2.97 -8.79 22.06
C ARG A 127 4.44 -9.00 21.68
N PRO A 128 5.11 -10.11 22.10
CA PRO A 128 6.48 -10.36 21.65
C PRO A 128 6.62 -10.38 20.13
N LEU A 129 5.63 -10.96 19.42
CA LEU A 129 5.60 -10.97 17.98
C LEU A 129 5.45 -9.55 17.40
N GLY A 130 4.62 -8.71 18.03
CA GLY A 130 4.50 -7.29 17.66
C GLY A 130 5.84 -6.56 17.74
N PHE A 131 6.63 -6.77 18.80
CA PHE A 131 7.98 -6.20 18.91
C PHE A 131 8.93 -6.75 17.85
N VAL A 132 8.85 -8.04 17.48
CA VAL A 132 9.63 -8.61 16.38
C VAL A 132 9.28 -7.95 15.04
N MET A 133 7.98 -7.72 14.78
CA MET A 133 7.52 -7.01 13.58
C MET A 133 8.06 -5.57 13.54
N LEU A 134 7.98 -4.83 14.65
CA LEU A 134 8.51 -3.47 14.74
C LEU A 134 10.05 -3.43 14.58
N ALA A 135 10.76 -4.39 15.15
CA ALA A 135 12.20 -4.52 14.93
C ALA A 135 12.53 -4.81 13.46
N MET A 136 11.71 -5.64 12.79
CA MET A 136 11.84 -5.87 11.35
C MET A 136 11.53 -4.61 10.53
N PHE A 137 10.56 -3.78 10.93
CA PHE A 137 10.32 -2.48 10.31
C PHE A 137 11.55 -1.59 10.38
N VAL A 138 12.17 -1.46 11.56
CA VAL A 138 13.40 -0.68 11.73
C VAL A 138 14.53 -1.25 10.86
N ALA A 139 14.70 -2.57 10.85
CA ALA A 139 15.70 -3.23 10.00
C ALA A 139 15.45 -2.98 8.51
N TYR A 140 14.19 -3.00 8.08
CA TYR A 140 13.80 -2.65 6.71
C TYR A 140 14.18 -1.21 6.35
N MET A 141 13.86 -0.24 7.21
CA MET A 141 14.23 1.16 7.00
C MET A 141 15.74 1.35 6.91
N VAL A 142 16.51 0.74 7.84
CA VAL A 142 17.97 0.77 7.81
C VAL A 142 18.53 0.14 6.54
N ALA A 143 17.99 -1.02 6.12
CA ALA A 143 18.44 -1.70 4.90
C ALA A 143 18.22 -0.84 3.65
N ASN A 144 17.05 -0.16 3.52
CA ASN A 144 16.80 0.76 2.40
C ASN A 144 17.75 1.97 2.44
N VAL A 145 17.97 2.58 3.60
CA VAL A 145 18.93 3.70 3.73
C VAL A 145 20.35 3.26 3.36
N LEU A 146 20.78 2.07 3.76
CA LEU A 146 22.07 1.52 3.38
C LEU A 146 22.15 1.21 1.88
N GLN A 147 21.06 0.77 1.28
CA GLN A 147 20.96 0.55 -0.17
C GLN A 147 21.05 1.88 -0.92
N MET A 148 20.35 2.92 -0.46
CA MET A 148 20.45 4.27 -1.01
C MET A 148 21.89 4.80 -1.02
N LYS A 149 22.63 4.60 0.08
CA LYS A 149 24.04 5.02 0.18
C LYS A 149 24.99 4.22 -0.73
N LYS A 150 24.62 3.02 -1.12
CA LYS A 150 25.42 2.15 -2.02
C LYS A 150 25.03 2.28 -3.49
N ALA A 151 23.92 2.94 -3.79
CA ALA A 151 23.52 3.21 -5.16
C ALA A 151 24.54 4.21 -5.75
N PRO A 152 25.42 3.80 -6.67
CA PRO A 152 26.36 4.75 -7.26
C PRO A 152 25.56 5.72 -8.13
N ALA A 153 26.17 6.86 -8.42
CA ALA A 153 25.78 7.92 -9.34
C ALA A 153 25.28 7.48 -10.76
N ALA A 154 24.74 6.28 -10.90
CA ALA A 154 24.05 5.88 -12.14
C ALA A 154 22.80 6.74 -12.41
N ALA A 155 22.27 7.42 -11.38
CA ALA A 155 21.29 8.47 -11.55
C ALA A 155 21.89 9.76 -12.16
N GLU A 156 23.22 9.95 -12.13
CA GLU A 156 23.86 11.10 -12.79
C GLU A 156 23.74 11.02 -14.32
N ALA A 157 23.84 9.84 -14.89
CA ALA A 157 23.79 9.67 -16.36
C ALA A 157 22.36 9.82 -16.96
N GLU A 158 21.31 9.56 -16.18
CA GLU A 158 19.92 9.78 -16.63
C GLU A 158 19.42 11.19 -16.31
N ALA A 159 19.92 11.82 -15.25
CA ALA A 159 19.55 13.19 -14.88
C ALA A 159 20.17 14.26 -15.80
N GLU A 160 21.30 13.99 -16.44
CA GLU A 160 21.93 14.92 -17.39
C GLU A 160 21.19 15.03 -18.73
N THR A 161 20.28 14.10 -19.05
CA THR A 161 19.55 14.07 -20.33
C THR A 161 18.13 14.63 -20.28
N GLU A 162 17.53 14.84 -19.11
CA GLU A 162 16.20 15.43 -19.00
C GLU A 162 16.23 16.76 -18.23
N ASN A 163 16.34 17.84 -18.99
CA ASN A 163 15.97 19.22 -18.66
C ASN A 163 16.35 19.74 -17.27
N ALA A 164 17.23 20.70 -17.25
CA ALA A 164 17.47 21.70 -16.21
C ALA A 164 16.20 22.50 -15.85
N GLY A 165 15.25 21.82 -15.19
CA GLY A 165 14.19 22.48 -14.44
C GLY A 165 14.81 23.01 -13.15
N GLU A 166 14.45 24.21 -12.73
CA GLU A 166 14.89 24.83 -11.48
C GLU A 166 14.78 23.82 -10.31
N GLU A 167 15.90 23.52 -9.65
CA GLU A 167 15.92 22.64 -8.49
C GLU A 167 15.00 23.21 -7.40
N MET A 168 13.94 22.47 -7.07
CA MET A 168 13.06 22.87 -5.98
C MET A 168 13.84 22.94 -4.67
N SER A 169 13.66 24.03 -3.92
CA SER A 169 14.26 24.13 -2.58
C SER A 169 13.78 22.98 -1.69
N LEU A 170 14.65 22.51 -0.78
CA LEU A 170 14.29 21.40 0.15
C LEU A 170 13.03 21.74 0.97
N ALA A 171 12.90 23.01 1.41
CA ALA A 171 11.71 23.45 2.12
C ALA A 171 10.44 23.28 1.29
N LYS A 172 10.45 23.70 0.01
CA LYS A 172 9.31 23.53 -0.90
C LYS A 172 9.01 22.06 -1.14
N THR A 173 10.04 21.22 -1.33
CA THR A 173 9.90 19.75 -1.50
C THR A 173 9.21 19.11 -0.29
N LEU A 174 9.65 19.44 0.93
CA LEU A 174 9.05 18.91 2.16
C LEU A 174 7.62 19.44 2.37
N VAL A 175 7.36 20.70 2.06
CA VAL A 175 6.01 21.29 2.13
C VAL A 175 5.07 20.54 1.17
N LEU A 176 5.49 20.27 -0.07
CA LEU A 176 4.68 19.54 -1.03
C LEU A 176 4.41 18.10 -0.58
N LEU A 177 5.41 17.41 -0.02
CA LEU A 177 5.23 16.08 0.55
C LEU A 177 4.20 16.08 1.70
N VAL A 178 4.38 16.94 2.68
CA VAL A 178 3.52 16.98 3.87
C VAL A 178 2.11 17.41 3.51
N LEU A 179 1.96 18.53 2.78
CA LEU A 179 0.63 19.02 2.37
C LEU A 179 -0.05 18.05 1.41
N GLY A 180 0.71 17.43 0.50
CA GLY A 180 0.20 16.40 -0.40
C GLY A 180 -0.36 15.21 0.38
N ALA A 181 0.40 14.67 1.34
CA ALA A 181 -0.05 13.57 2.19
C ALA A 181 -1.31 13.94 3.01
N VAL A 182 -1.33 15.13 3.62
CA VAL A 182 -2.49 15.61 4.38
C VAL A 182 -3.73 15.74 3.48
N LEU A 183 -3.59 16.34 2.29
CA LEU A 183 -4.70 16.46 1.35
C LEU A 183 -5.22 15.10 0.88
N ILE A 184 -4.32 14.13 0.61
CA ILE A 184 -4.72 12.77 0.23
C ILE A 184 -5.53 12.14 1.38
N ALA A 185 -5.04 12.21 2.61
CA ALA A 185 -5.71 11.63 3.77
C ALA A 185 -7.10 12.27 4.02
N LEU A 186 -7.19 13.59 4.00
CA LEU A 186 -8.45 14.32 4.15
C LEU A 186 -9.40 14.02 2.99
N GLY A 187 -8.88 13.97 1.76
CA GLY A 187 -9.66 13.68 0.56
C GLY A 187 -10.23 12.26 0.58
N ALA A 188 -9.44 11.28 1.02
CA ALA A 188 -9.88 9.89 1.18
C ALA A 188 -11.02 9.78 2.21
N ASN A 189 -10.87 10.39 3.38
CA ASN A 189 -11.92 10.40 4.40
C ASN A 189 -13.21 11.06 3.88
N LEU A 190 -13.12 12.24 3.27
CA LEU A 190 -14.28 12.93 2.72
C LEU A 190 -14.99 12.10 1.65
N LEU A 191 -14.23 11.41 0.79
CA LEU A 191 -14.78 10.57 -0.27
C LEU A 191 -15.49 9.35 0.29
N VAL A 192 -14.88 8.65 1.26
CA VAL A 192 -15.44 7.45 1.88
C VAL A 192 -16.70 7.78 2.68
N ASP A 193 -16.63 8.77 3.59
CA ASP A 193 -17.75 9.12 4.46
C ASP A 193 -18.95 9.60 3.65
N ASN A 194 -18.73 10.52 2.73
CA ASN A 194 -19.81 11.10 1.94
C ASN A 194 -20.28 10.16 0.82
N GLY A 195 -19.38 9.35 0.24
CA GLY A 195 -19.76 8.29 -0.70
C GLY A 195 -20.67 7.25 -0.05
N THR A 196 -20.38 6.88 1.20
CA THR A 196 -21.23 6.01 2.03
C THR A 196 -22.62 6.61 2.23
N LEU A 197 -22.69 7.89 2.64
CA LEU A 197 -23.98 8.58 2.83
C LEU A 197 -24.79 8.66 1.52
N ILE A 198 -24.14 8.91 0.39
CA ILE A 198 -24.79 8.97 -0.94
C ILE A 198 -25.30 7.57 -1.30
N ALA A 199 -24.49 6.53 -1.13
CA ALA A 199 -24.87 5.15 -1.45
C ALA A 199 -26.04 4.66 -0.59
N GLN A 200 -26.04 4.95 0.71
CA GLN A 200 -27.17 4.66 1.62
C GLN A 200 -28.44 5.35 1.16
N ALA A 201 -28.36 6.63 0.80
CA ALA A 201 -29.53 7.38 0.32
C ALA A 201 -30.06 6.89 -1.04
N LEU A 202 -29.23 6.22 -1.83
CA LEU A 202 -29.63 5.55 -3.09
C LEU A 202 -30.14 4.11 -2.85
N GLY A 203 -30.20 3.65 -1.58
CA GLY A 203 -30.70 2.31 -1.24
C GLY A 203 -29.70 1.18 -1.49
N VAL A 204 -28.39 1.50 -1.62
CA VAL A 204 -27.36 0.46 -1.74
C VAL A 204 -27.25 -0.29 -0.40
N PRO A 205 -27.24 -1.64 -0.42
CA PRO A 205 -27.10 -2.44 0.81
C PRO A 205 -25.82 -2.11 1.59
N GLU A 206 -25.91 -2.09 2.93
CA GLU A 206 -24.75 -1.78 3.81
C GLU A 206 -23.57 -2.71 3.60
N SER A 207 -23.81 -3.99 3.31
CA SER A 207 -22.78 -4.96 2.99
C SER A 207 -21.96 -4.58 1.75
N VAL A 208 -22.62 -4.07 0.71
CA VAL A 208 -21.96 -3.60 -0.52
C VAL A 208 -21.16 -2.33 -0.24
N ILE A 209 -21.71 -1.41 0.58
CA ILE A 209 -21.01 -0.18 0.98
C ILE A 209 -19.73 -0.53 1.76
N ALA A 210 -19.83 -1.41 2.75
CA ALA A 210 -18.69 -1.84 3.57
C ALA A 210 -17.58 -2.48 2.71
N LEU A 211 -17.96 -3.35 1.78
CA LEU A 211 -17.00 -4.03 0.91
C LEU A 211 -16.35 -3.15 -0.16
N THR A 212 -16.99 -2.03 -0.52
CA THR A 212 -16.48 -1.13 -1.55
C THR A 212 -15.87 0.14 -0.97
N PHE A 213 -16.65 0.97 -0.31
CA PHE A 213 -16.19 2.29 0.16
C PHE A 213 -15.28 2.21 1.39
N VAL A 214 -15.57 1.30 2.33
CA VAL A 214 -14.77 1.20 3.55
C VAL A 214 -13.51 0.39 3.29
N ALA A 215 -13.63 -0.76 2.62
CA ALA A 215 -12.48 -1.64 2.36
C ALA A 215 -11.43 -1.01 1.42
N LEU A 216 -11.87 -0.19 0.45
CA LEU A 216 -10.95 0.55 -0.42
C LEU A 216 -10.48 1.86 0.22
N GLY A 217 -11.18 2.34 1.24
CA GLY A 217 -10.97 3.69 1.81
C GLY A 217 -9.57 3.92 2.34
N THR A 218 -9.03 2.97 3.06
CA THR A 218 -7.67 3.07 3.61
C THR A 218 -6.61 3.00 2.53
N SER A 219 -6.84 2.26 1.43
CA SER A 219 -5.91 2.14 0.30
C SER A 219 -6.10 3.22 -0.78
N LEU A 220 -6.99 4.20 -0.58
CA LEU A 220 -7.15 5.34 -1.51
C LEU A 220 -5.88 6.18 -1.65
N PRO A 221 -5.11 6.47 -0.58
CA PRO A 221 -3.84 7.17 -0.72
C PRO A 221 -2.87 6.46 -1.65
N GLU A 222 -2.73 5.15 -1.53
CA GLU A 222 -1.90 4.32 -2.41
C GLU A 222 -2.39 4.35 -3.85
N LEU A 223 -3.70 4.22 -4.06
CA LEU A 223 -4.31 4.27 -5.39
C LEU A 223 -4.07 5.61 -6.08
N VAL A 224 -4.31 6.72 -5.38
CA VAL A 224 -4.10 8.07 -5.90
C VAL A 224 -2.64 8.30 -6.25
N THR A 225 -1.74 7.93 -5.34
CA THR A 225 -0.28 8.05 -5.55
C THR A 225 0.17 7.20 -6.73
N ALA A 226 -0.34 5.97 -6.86
CA ALA A 226 -0.01 5.08 -7.96
C ALA A 226 -0.49 5.62 -9.31
N ILE A 227 -1.73 6.11 -9.40
CA ILE A 227 -2.29 6.70 -10.62
C ILE A 227 -1.54 7.99 -11.00
N THR A 228 -1.29 8.87 -10.02
CA THR A 228 -0.57 10.12 -10.26
C THR A 228 0.86 9.86 -10.73
N SER A 229 1.57 8.93 -10.09
CA SER A 229 2.92 8.51 -10.51
C SER A 229 2.92 7.93 -11.92
N LEU A 230 1.91 7.12 -12.26
CA LEU A 230 1.76 6.57 -13.60
C LEU A 230 1.57 7.67 -14.66
N VAL A 231 0.68 8.64 -14.39
CA VAL A 231 0.40 9.78 -15.28
C VAL A 231 1.64 10.66 -15.45
N LYS A 232 2.40 10.90 -14.38
CA LYS A 232 3.64 11.69 -14.40
C LYS A 232 4.87 10.94 -14.95
N GLY A 233 4.73 9.64 -15.25
CA GLY A 233 5.83 8.84 -15.77
C GLY A 233 6.79 8.26 -14.73
N CYS A 234 6.52 8.46 -13.43
CA CYS A 234 7.29 7.98 -12.28
C CYS A 234 6.87 6.55 -11.87
N SER A 235 6.92 5.59 -12.80
CA SER A 235 6.43 4.23 -12.56
C SER A 235 7.20 3.49 -11.45
N ASP A 236 8.49 3.76 -11.29
CA ASP A 236 9.33 3.16 -10.27
C ASP A 236 8.95 3.67 -8.86
N LEU A 237 8.58 4.93 -8.73
CA LEU A 237 8.05 5.51 -7.49
C LEU A 237 6.76 4.79 -7.07
N SER A 238 5.84 4.55 -8.02
CA SER A 238 4.59 3.81 -7.78
C SER A 238 4.86 2.39 -7.30
N LEU A 239 5.72 1.64 -8.01
CA LEU A 239 6.04 0.26 -7.65
C LEU A 239 6.73 0.20 -6.27
N GLY A 240 7.66 1.11 -6.02
CA GLY A 240 8.34 1.26 -4.73
C GLY A 240 7.34 1.49 -3.61
N ASN A 241 6.41 2.44 -3.79
CA ASN A 241 5.36 2.71 -2.80
C ASN A 241 4.51 1.46 -2.51
N ILE A 242 4.04 0.76 -3.53
CA ILE A 242 3.20 -0.42 -3.35
C ILE A 242 3.93 -1.54 -2.59
N VAL A 243 5.17 -1.86 -2.99
CA VAL A 243 5.94 -2.91 -2.30
C VAL A 243 6.31 -2.48 -0.88
N GLY A 244 6.65 -1.20 -0.68
CA GLY A 244 6.95 -0.64 0.64
C GLY A 244 5.73 -0.65 1.56
N ALA A 245 4.57 -0.18 1.08
CA ALA A 245 3.31 -0.20 1.83
C ALA A 245 2.91 -1.63 2.22
N ASN A 246 3.17 -2.62 1.35
CA ASN A 246 2.91 -4.02 1.67
C ASN A 246 3.81 -4.53 2.81
N VAL A 247 5.09 -4.16 2.84
CA VAL A 247 5.97 -4.46 3.98
C VAL A 247 5.44 -3.75 5.22
N PHE A 248 5.08 -2.46 5.12
CA PHE A 248 4.58 -1.67 6.26
C PHE A 248 3.30 -2.26 6.85
N ASN A 249 2.37 -2.70 6.01
CA ASN A 249 1.14 -3.36 6.48
C ASN A 249 1.44 -4.59 7.34
N LEU A 250 2.42 -5.42 6.93
CA LEU A 250 2.76 -6.62 7.70
C LEU A 250 3.59 -6.32 8.95
N VAL A 251 4.49 -5.31 8.94
CA VAL A 251 5.44 -5.13 10.04
C VAL A 251 5.15 -3.88 10.89
N LEU A 252 4.72 -2.75 10.30
CA LEU A 252 4.42 -1.53 11.05
C LEU A 252 2.97 -1.53 11.53
N VAL A 253 2.00 -1.66 10.61
CA VAL A 253 0.56 -1.64 10.95
C VAL A 253 0.22 -2.75 11.92
N SER A 254 0.58 -3.99 11.59
CA SER A 254 0.37 -5.15 12.46
C SER A 254 1.24 -5.07 13.71
N GLY A 255 2.51 -4.66 13.61
CA GLY A 255 3.43 -4.57 14.72
C GLY A 255 2.93 -3.60 15.80
N VAL A 256 2.45 -2.41 15.43
CA VAL A 256 1.87 -1.44 16.39
C VAL A 256 0.59 -2.00 16.99
N SER A 257 -0.35 -2.48 16.17
CA SER A 257 -1.65 -3.01 16.62
C SER A 257 -1.48 -4.17 17.59
N VAL A 258 -0.66 -5.16 17.24
CA VAL A 258 -0.39 -6.36 18.06
C VAL A 258 0.35 -6.02 19.36
N THR A 259 1.29 -5.07 19.32
CA THR A 259 2.01 -4.65 20.53
C THR A 259 1.09 -4.00 21.55
N LEU A 260 0.16 -3.17 21.09
CA LEU A 260 -0.80 -2.48 21.97
C LEU A 260 -1.91 -3.42 22.42
N ALA A 261 -2.52 -4.16 21.50
CA ALA A 261 -3.63 -5.07 21.75
C ALA A 261 -3.45 -6.39 20.97
N PRO A 262 -2.89 -7.44 21.59
CA PRO A 262 -2.79 -8.77 20.99
C PRO A 262 -4.16 -9.32 20.59
N PHE A 263 -4.22 -10.08 19.49
CA PHE A 263 -5.47 -10.67 18.99
C PHE A 263 -5.22 -12.06 18.36
N THR A 264 -6.29 -12.85 18.26
CA THR A 264 -6.27 -14.14 17.57
C THR A 264 -6.55 -13.98 16.08
N VAL A 265 -6.17 -14.98 15.28
CA VAL A 265 -6.57 -15.05 13.88
C VAL A 265 -8.10 -15.04 13.79
N PRO A 266 -8.73 -14.20 12.94
CA PRO A 266 -10.16 -14.14 12.77
C PRO A 266 -10.77 -15.52 12.48
N LYS A 267 -11.91 -15.82 13.09
CA LYS A 267 -12.65 -17.10 12.90
C LYS A 267 -14.06 -16.88 12.37
N SER A 268 -14.42 -15.64 12.07
CA SER A 268 -15.76 -15.23 11.68
C SER A 268 -16.19 -15.78 10.32
N ALA A 269 -15.25 -15.98 9.39
CA ALA A 269 -15.53 -16.48 8.06
C ALA A 269 -14.86 -17.84 7.82
N THR A 270 -15.60 -18.76 7.17
CA THR A 270 -15.11 -20.10 6.82
C THR A 270 -15.36 -20.39 5.35
N LEU A 271 -14.40 -21.06 4.70
CA LEU A 271 -14.52 -21.59 3.36
C LEU A 271 -14.37 -23.12 3.45
N PHE A 272 -15.39 -23.86 3.02
CA PHE A 272 -15.46 -25.34 3.15
C PHE A 272 -15.26 -25.83 4.60
N GLY A 273 -15.74 -25.07 5.60
CA GLY A 273 -15.60 -25.41 7.02
C GLY A 273 -14.21 -25.14 7.62
N ILE A 274 -13.30 -24.54 6.87
CA ILE A 274 -11.97 -24.16 7.33
C ILE A 274 -11.91 -22.62 7.39
N ASN A 275 -11.11 -22.09 8.33
CA ASN A 275 -10.92 -20.65 8.50
C ASN A 275 -10.45 -19.99 7.17
N SER A 276 -11.22 -19.00 6.68
CA SER A 276 -10.95 -18.32 5.41
C SER A 276 -9.58 -17.63 5.37
N SER A 277 -9.12 -17.09 6.50
CA SER A 277 -7.80 -16.44 6.58
C SER A 277 -6.67 -17.41 6.25
N LEU A 278 -6.80 -18.67 6.64
CA LEU A 278 -5.76 -19.69 6.41
C LEU A 278 -5.81 -20.28 5.00
N VAL A 279 -6.99 -20.48 4.41
CA VAL A 279 -7.14 -21.17 3.12
C VAL A 279 -7.29 -20.23 1.93
N LEU A 280 -7.65 -18.97 2.17
CA LEU A 280 -7.91 -18.01 1.09
C LEU A 280 -7.01 -16.75 1.23
N GLU A 281 -7.12 -16.00 2.32
CA GLU A 281 -6.52 -14.67 2.43
C GLU A 281 -4.98 -14.71 2.42
N ILE A 282 -4.35 -15.50 3.31
CA ILE A 282 -2.88 -15.63 3.34
C ILE A 282 -2.34 -16.25 2.04
N PRO A 283 -2.89 -17.37 1.51
CA PRO A 283 -2.44 -17.90 0.23
C PRO A 283 -2.57 -16.92 -0.93
N VAL A 284 -3.68 -16.17 -1.02
CA VAL A 284 -3.87 -15.15 -2.07
C VAL A 284 -2.86 -14.03 -1.89
N MET A 285 -2.65 -13.51 -0.67
CA MET A 285 -1.63 -12.50 -0.39
C MET A 285 -0.25 -12.93 -0.88
N LEU A 286 0.17 -14.15 -0.58
CA LEU A 286 1.45 -14.67 -1.04
C LEU A 286 1.49 -14.83 -2.57
N ALA A 287 0.42 -15.36 -3.16
CA ALA A 287 0.33 -15.59 -4.61
C ALA A 287 0.42 -14.28 -5.40
N VAL A 288 -0.32 -13.25 -5.01
CA VAL A 288 -0.31 -11.95 -5.73
C VAL A 288 1.04 -11.27 -5.64
N MET A 289 1.70 -11.33 -4.48
CA MET A 289 3.06 -10.82 -4.33
C MET A 289 4.08 -11.62 -5.14
N MET A 290 3.98 -12.94 -5.18
CA MET A 290 4.86 -13.76 -6.02
C MET A 290 4.67 -13.45 -7.50
N ILE A 291 3.44 -13.36 -7.99
CA ILE A 291 3.12 -13.04 -9.38
C ILE A 291 3.64 -11.63 -9.74
N MET A 292 3.51 -10.66 -8.85
CA MET A 292 3.97 -9.31 -9.09
C MET A 292 5.50 -9.21 -9.08
N THR A 293 6.18 -9.81 -8.10
CA THR A 293 7.59 -9.50 -7.82
C THR A 293 8.59 -10.49 -8.40
N LEU A 294 8.31 -11.81 -8.43
CA LEU A 294 9.31 -12.78 -8.90
C LEU A 294 9.68 -12.64 -10.39
N PRO A 295 8.72 -12.41 -11.32
CA PRO A 295 9.09 -12.13 -12.69
C PRO A 295 9.85 -10.80 -12.85
N ALA A 296 9.51 -9.78 -12.07
CA ALA A 296 10.22 -8.49 -12.05
C ALA A 296 11.69 -8.68 -11.62
N LEU A 297 11.93 -9.45 -10.54
CA LEU A 297 13.28 -9.77 -10.08
C LEU A 297 14.10 -10.60 -11.08
N LYS A 298 13.46 -11.54 -11.80
CA LYS A 298 14.16 -12.42 -12.74
C LYS A 298 14.39 -11.77 -14.11
N ARG A 299 13.42 -11.02 -14.60
CA ARG A 299 13.41 -10.50 -15.98
C ARG A 299 13.69 -8.99 -16.07
N GLY A 300 13.71 -8.28 -14.93
CA GLY A 300 13.86 -6.82 -14.89
C GLY A 300 12.71 -6.08 -15.56
N LYS A 301 11.53 -6.70 -15.66
CA LYS A 301 10.36 -6.09 -16.31
C LYS A 301 9.06 -6.65 -15.77
N LEU A 302 8.04 -5.80 -15.81
CA LEU A 302 6.64 -6.12 -15.57
C LEU A 302 5.91 -6.20 -16.90
N SER A 303 4.96 -7.13 -17.03
CA SER A 303 4.20 -7.35 -18.26
C SER A 303 2.72 -7.08 -18.05
N ARG A 304 2.04 -6.65 -19.12
CA ARG A 304 0.58 -6.43 -19.10
C ARG A 304 -0.19 -7.68 -18.66
N ALA A 305 0.26 -8.86 -19.08
CA ALA A 305 -0.35 -10.11 -18.68
C ALA A 305 -0.34 -10.34 -17.16
N GLN A 306 0.76 -9.95 -16.47
CA GLN A 306 0.80 -10.01 -15.00
C GLN A 306 -0.27 -9.10 -14.38
N GLY A 307 -0.41 -7.86 -14.86
CA GLY A 307 -1.44 -6.94 -14.37
C GLY A 307 -2.84 -7.50 -14.56
N ILE A 308 -3.15 -8.06 -15.74
CA ILE A 308 -4.47 -8.67 -16.02
C ILE A 308 -4.72 -9.89 -15.11
N ILE A 309 -3.74 -10.77 -14.94
CA ILE A 309 -3.87 -11.95 -14.05
C ILE A 309 -4.15 -11.50 -12.62
N LEU A 310 -3.43 -10.50 -12.11
CA LEU A 310 -3.64 -9.97 -10.77
C LEU A 310 -5.03 -9.37 -10.61
N LEU A 311 -5.54 -8.61 -11.60
CA LEU A 311 -6.92 -8.08 -11.59
C LEU A 311 -7.96 -9.20 -11.57
N CYS A 312 -7.76 -10.27 -12.33
CA CYS A 312 -8.64 -11.44 -12.32
C CYS A 312 -8.65 -12.13 -10.94
N ILE A 313 -7.48 -12.23 -10.28
CA ILE A 313 -7.38 -12.80 -8.93
C ILE A 313 -8.15 -11.92 -7.93
N TYR A 314 -8.00 -10.59 -8.01
CA TYR A 314 -8.72 -9.66 -7.14
C TYR A 314 -10.24 -9.75 -7.32
N ALA A 315 -10.71 -9.76 -8.57
CA ALA A 315 -12.12 -9.92 -8.88
C ALA A 315 -12.69 -11.26 -8.38
N ALA A 316 -11.94 -12.36 -8.55
CA ALA A 316 -12.33 -13.67 -8.05
C ALA A 316 -12.39 -13.70 -6.51
N LEU A 317 -11.41 -13.09 -5.82
CA LEU A 317 -11.41 -12.96 -4.36
C LEU A 317 -12.64 -12.20 -3.87
N CYS A 318 -12.92 -11.04 -4.47
CA CYS A 318 -14.13 -10.26 -4.15
C CYS A 318 -15.39 -11.10 -4.34
N ALA A 319 -15.53 -11.79 -5.48
CA ALA A 319 -16.69 -12.64 -5.74
C ALA A 319 -16.86 -13.74 -4.69
N ILE A 320 -15.77 -14.38 -4.26
CA ILE A 320 -15.80 -15.41 -3.21
C ILE A 320 -16.21 -14.77 -1.87
N GLN A 321 -15.63 -13.65 -1.48
CA GLN A 321 -15.97 -12.97 -0.24
C GLN A 321 -17.42 -12.49 -0.16
N PHE A 322 -18.02 -12.13 -1.30
CA PHE A 322 -19.45 -11.79 -1.37
C PHE A 322 -20.39 -13.00 -1.19
N THR A 323 -19.91 -14.22 -1.38
CA THR A 323 -20.71 -15.45 -1.27
C THR A 323 -20.52 -16.16 0.07
N MET A 324 -19.56 -15.74 0.89
CA MET A 324 -19.29 -16.24 2.24
C MET A 324 -20.10 -15.53 3.29
#